data_d1ead234052a917948e6758f63172462
#
_entry.id   d1ead234052a917948e6758f63172462
#
_cell.length_a   1.000
_cell.length_b   1.000
_cell.length_c   1.000
_cell.angle_alpha   90.00
_cell.angle_beta   90.00
_cell.angle_gamma   90.00
#
_symmetry.space_group_name_H-M   'P 1'
#
loop_
_entity.id
_entity.type
_entity.pdbx_description
1 polymer ?
#
loop_
_entity_poly.entity_id
_entity_poly.type
_entity_poly.pdbx_seq_one_letter_code
_entity_poly.pdbx_strand_id
1 'polypeptide(L)'
;QALMKKMTMEIDPDLAKLGFIGTAPVRIRIKTKSGVVCLANDLAKGNPEKPLSESDRKAKCSSCVSPIAGSETAARWWNELSTLELLSPNQLSLLGAL
;
A
#
# COMPACT_ATOMS: atom_id res chain seq x y z
N GLN A 1 -5.39 -15.69 9.25
CA GLN A 1 -6.89 -15.70 9.36
C GLN A 1 -7.37 -15.61 10.82
N ALA A 2 -6.68 -16.18 11.83
CA ALA A 2 -7.11 -16.14 13.24
C ALA A 2 -7.15 -14.70 13.82
N LEU A 3 -6.24 -13.82 13.41
CA LEU A 3 -6.21 -12.43 13.83
C LEU A 3 -7.38 -11.61 13.27
N MET A 4 -7.77 -11.86 12.03
CA MET A 4 -8.89 -11.15 11.38
C MET A 4 -10.22 -11.32 12.13
N LYS A 5 -10.44 -12.49 12.74
CA LYS A 5 -11.64 -12.75 13.55
C LYS A 5 -11.72 -11.92 14.84
N LYS A 6 -10.60 -11.31 15.24
CA LYS A 6 -10.50 -10.46 16.44
C LYS A 6 -10.55 -8.97 16.12
N MET A 7 -10.72 -8.63 14.86
CA MET A 7 -10.76 -7.24 14.39
C MET A 7 -12.22 -6.83 14.19
N THR A 8 -12.56 -5.66 14.70
CA THR A 8 -13.83 -4.97 14.42
C THR A 8 -13.51 -3.66 13.73
N MET A 9 -14.38 -3.25 12.82
CA MET A 9 -14.28 -1.98 12.14
C MET A 9 -15.57 -1.19 12.41
N GLU A 10 -15.41 0.03 12.88
CA GLU A 10 -16.51 0.93 13.22
C GLU A 10 -16.30 2.27 12.52
N ILE A 11 -17.40 2.95 12.23
CA ILE A 11 -17.35 4.32 11.71
C ILE A 11 -17.18 5.26 12.90
N ASP A 12 -16.08 6.01 12.93
CA ASP A 12 -15.87 7.08 13.90
C ASP A 12 -16.68 8.32 13.46
N PRO A 13 -17.68 8.77 14.25
CA PRO A 13 -18.54 9.89 13.86
C PRO A 13 -17.77 11.21 13.65
N ASP A 14 -16.68 11.42 14.37
CA ASP A 14 -15.87 12.63 14.23
C ASP A 14 -15.03 12.60 12.96
N LEU A 15 -14.49 11.44 12.60
CA LEU A 15 -13.81 11.26 11.33
C LEU A 15 -14.77 11.31 10.15
N ALA A 16 -16.00 10.81 10.31
CA ALA A 16 -17.03 10.84 9.29
C ALA A 16 -17.47 12.29 8.93
N LYS A 17 -17.43 13.21 9.88
CA LYS A 17 -17.73 14.64 9.65
C LYS A 17 -16.73 15.34 8.73
N LEU A 18 -15.51 14.82 8.63
CA LEU A 18 -14.48 15.38 7.75
C LEU A 18 -14.78 15.15 6.26
N GLY A 19 -15.75 14.30 5.95
CA GLY A 19 -16.13 13.97 4.58
C GLY A 19 -15.02 13.19 3.84
N PHE A 20 -15.20 13.02 2.55
CA PHE A 20 -14.20 12.39 1.69
C PHE A 20 -13.14 13.41 1.26
N ILE A 21 -12.24 13.73 2.16
CA ILE A 21 -11.12 14.66 1.89
C ILE A 21 -9.85 13.86 1.55
N GLY A 22 -9.88 12.81 0.79
CA GLY A 22 -8.68 12.12 0.29
C GLY A 22 -7.59 11.73 1.32
N THR A 23 -7.76 12.09 2.60
CA THR A 23 -6.77 11.90 3.66
C THR A 23 -6.92 10.55 4.36
N ALA A 24 -8.13 9.95 4.29
CA ALA A 24 -8.47 8.67 4.91
C ALA A 24 -7.93 8.53 6.36
N PRO A 25 -8.31 9.43 7.29
CA PRO A 25 -7.84 9.33 8.66
C PRO A 25 -8.36 8.05 9.31
N VAL A 26 -7.54 7.43 10.14
CA VAL A 26 -7.88 6.18 10.81
C VAL A 26 -7.38 6.19 12.25
N ARG A 27 -8.19 5.61 13.15
CA ARG A 27 -7.82 5.33 14.54
C ARG A 27 -7.79 3.85 14.77
N ILE A 28 -6.73 3.35 15.38
CA ILE A 28 -6.55 1.93 15.69
C ILE A 28 -6.39 1.77 17.18
N ARG A 29 -7.17 0.88 17.78
CA ARG A 29 -7.08 0.49 19.19
C ARG A 29 -6.75 -0.99 19.28
N ILE A 30 -5.63 -1.32 19.89
CA ILE A 30 -5.17 -2.70 20.06
C ILE A 30 -5.15 -3.03 21.55
N LYS A 31 -5.95 -4.04 21.95
CA LYS A 31 -5.90 -4.60 23.30
C LYS A 31 -4.87 -5.72 23.35
N THR A 32 -3.89 -5.58 24.20
CA THR A 32 -2.84 -6.58 24.44
C THR A 32 -2.91 -7.07 25.89
N LYS A 33 -2.13 -8.10 26.21
CA LYS A 33 -2.00 -8.57 27.62
C LYS A 33 -1.37 -7.52 28.53
N SER A 34 -0.56 -6.63 27.99
CA SER A 34 0.14 -5.57 28.72
C SER A 34 -0.59 -4.23 28.75
N GLY A 35 -1.75 -4.13 28.11
CA GLY A 35 -2.54 -2.89 28.09
C GLY A 35 -3.16 -2.58 26.74
N VAL A 36 -3.62 -1.35 26.57
CA VAL A 36 -4.23 -0.85 25.34
C VAL A 36 -3.27 0.09 24.63
N VAL A 37 -3.04 -0.16 23.37
CA VAL A 37 -2.26 0.71 22.46
C VAL A 37 -3.24 1.41 21.51
N CYS A 38 -3.15 2.74 21.45
CA CYS A 38 -3.93 3.56 20.51
C CYS A 38 -2.99 4.21 19.51
N LEU A 39 -3.33 4.09 18.23
CA LEU A 39 -2.61 4.70 17.11
C LEU A 39 -3.59 5.53 16.29
N ALA A 40 -3.14 6.64 15.77
CA ALA A 40 -3.88 7.47 14.84
C ALA A 40 -3.01 7.75 13.62
N ASN A 41 -3.64 7.83 12.46
CA ASN A 41 -3.01 8.27 11.24
C ASN A 41 -3.99 9.19 10.51
N ASP A 42 -3.61 10.44 10.36
CA ASP A 42 -4.50 11.47 9.79
C ASP A 42 -4.31 11.61 8.28
N LEU A 43 -3.22 11.10 7.74
CA LEU A 43 -2.87 11.24 6.34
C LEU A 43 -2.36 9.92 5.77
N ALA A 44 -3.07 9.36 4.81
CA ALA A 44 -2.66 8.15 4.13
C ALA A 44 -1.30 8.33 3.43
N LYS A 45 -0.44 7.32 3.58
CA LYS A 45 0.83 7.28 2.85
C LYS A 45 0.56 7.18 1.34
N GLY A 46 1.20 8.05 0.55
CA GLY A 46 0.93 8.21 -0.89
C GLY A 46 0.13 9.46 -1.22
N ASN A 47 -0.34 10.21 -0.23
CA ASN A 47 -0.87 11.56 -0.42
C ASN A 47 0.26 12.51 -0.86
N PRO A 48 -0.01 13.58 -1.64
CA PRO A 48 0.99 14.57 -2.03
C PRO A 48 1.81 15.13 -0.87
N GLU A 49 1.19 15.34 0.29
CA GLU A 49 1.86 15.81 1.51
C GLU A 49 2.66 14.72 2.23
N LYS A 50 2.44 13.45 1.90
CA LYS A 50 3.12 12.29 2.47
C LYS A 50 3.44 11.26 1.37
N PRO A 51 4.30 11.60 0.41
CA PRO A 51 4.57 10.74 -0.74
C PRO A 51 5.19 9.41 -0.35
N LEU A 52 5.00 8.41 -1.19
CA LEU A 52 5.69 7.14 -1.05
C LEU A 52 7.17 7.31 -1.42
N SER A 53 8.07 6.78 -0.61
CA SER A 53 9.46 6.61 -1.01
C SER A 53 9.57 5.60 -2.16
N GLU A 54 10.71 5.59 -2.84
CA GLU A 54 10.98 4.59 -3.88
C GLU A 54 10.91 3.17 -3.33
N SER A 55 11.47 2.95 -2.14
CA SER A 55 11.41 1.65 -1.46
C SER A 55 9.98 1.21 -1.14
N ASP A 56 9.10 2.14 -0.74
CA ASP A 56 7.69 1.84 -0.50
C ASP A 56 6.96 1.43 -1.80
N ARG A 57 7.23 2.14 -2.89
CA ARG A 57 6.67 1.82 -4.21
C ARG A 57 7.13 0.46 -4.70
N LYS A 58 8.43 0.18 -4.55
CA LYS A 58 9.03 -1.12 -4.89
C LYS A 58 8.42 -2.25 -4.05
N ALA A 59 8.31 -2.07 -2.75
CA ALA A 59 7.69 -3.04 -1.86
C ALA A 59 6.23 -3.32 -2.24
N LYS A 60 5.46 -2.28 -2.58
CA LYS A 60 4.09 -2.41 -3.04
C LYS A 60 4.00 -3.18 -4.36
N CYS A 61 4.83 -2.84 -5.35
CA CYS A 61 4.90 -3.56 -6.61
C CYS A 61 5.21 -5.05 -6.37
N SER A 62 6.25 -5.34 -5.58
CA SER A 62 6.62 -6.72 -5.24
C SER A 62 5.49 -7.48 -4.54
N SER A 63 4.82 -6.88 -3.57
CA SER A 63 3.73 -7.53 -2.84
C SER A 63 2.50 -7.84 -3.70
N CYS A 64 2.26 -7.06 -4.74
CA CYS A 64 1.15 -7.29 -5.67
C CYS A 64 1.50 -8.32 -6.75
N VAL A 65 2.70 -8.27 -7.30
CA VAL A 65 3.11 -9.09 -8.46
C VAL A 65 3.63 -10.46 -8.05
N SER A 66 4.45 -10.54 -6.97
CA SER A 66 5.11 -11.78 -6.60
C SER A 66 4.17 -12.96 -6.31
N PRO A 67 3.00 -12.78 -5.69
CA PRO A 67 2.07 -13.90 -5.44
C PRO A 67 1.50 -14.51 -6.71
N ILE A 68 1.49 -13.76 -7.82
CA ILE A 68 0.88 -14.16 -9.10
C ILE A 68 1.95 -14.62 -10.09
N ALA A 69 3.02 -13.81 -10.25
CA ALA A 69 4.01 -13.96 -11.32
C ALA A 69 5.42 -14.32 -10.82
N GLY A 70 5.61 -14.45 -9.50
CA GLY A 70 6.91 -14.75 -8.90
C GLY A 70 7.76 -13.50 -8.62
N SER A 71 8.73 -13.64 -7.72
CA SER A 71 9.58 -12.54 -7.25
C SER A 71 10.54 -12.02 -8.32
N GLU A 72 11.03 -12.88 -9.19
CA GLU A 72 11.92 -12.49 -10.30
C GLU A 72 11.16 -11.61 -11.31
N THR A 73 9.95 -11.99 -11.64
CA THR A 73 9.09 -11.20 -12.53
C THR A 73 8.75 -9.85 -11.89
N ALA A 74 8.46 -9.82 -10.61
CA ALA A 74 8.20 -8.57 -9.89
C ALA A 74 9.41 -7.64 -9.92
N ALA A 75 10.62 -8.17 -9.72
CA ALA A 75 11.86 -7.39 -9.77
C ALA A 75 12.14 -6.87 -11.18
N ARG A 76 11.95 -7.70 -12.21
CA ARG A 76 12.10 -7.30 -13.61
C ARG A 76 11.12 -6.18 -13.97
N TRP A 77 9.85 -6.34 -13.67
CA TRP A 77 8.83 -5.33 -13.95
C TRP A 77 9.08 -4.02 -13.21
N TRP A 78 9.54 -4.10 -11.95
CA TRP A 78 9.94 -2.90 -11.23
C TRP A 78 11.06 -2.14 -11.96
N ASN A 79 12.10 -2.84 -12.40
CA ASN A 79 13.20 -2.21 -13.11
C ASN A 79 12.76 -1.58 -14.44
N GLU A 80 11.94 -2.28 -15.21
CA GLU A 80 11.40 -1.77 -16.48
C GLU A 80 10.53 -0.52 -16.25
N LEU A 81 9.61 -0.55 -15.27
CA LEU A 81 8.76 0.59 -14.96
C LEU A 81 9.54 1.79 -14.41
N SER A 82 10.62 1.54 -13.67
CA SER A 82 11.47 2.60 -13.12
C SER A 82 12.32 3.29 -14.17
N THR A 83 12.50 2.68 -15.33
CA THR A 83 13.31 3.18 -16.46
C THR A 83 12.50 3.31 -17.74
N LEU A 84 11.17 3.38 -17.62
CA LEU A 84 10.25 3.37 -18.76
C LEU A 84 10.57 4.41 -19.82
N GLU A 85 10.98 5.59 -19.39
CA GLU A 85 11.35 6.72 -20.28
C GLU A 85 12.57 6.43 -21.15
N LEU A 86 13.40 5.46 -20.76
CA LEU A 86 14.62 5.08 -21.46
C LEU A 86 14.45 3.85 -22.36
N LEU A 87 13.28 3.19 -22.28
CA LEU A 87 13.02 1.95 -23.00
C LEU A 87 12.35 2.23 -24.35
N SER A 88 12.80 1.53 -25.38
CA SER A 88 12.06 1.45 -26.65
C SER A 88 10.85 0.53 -26.52
N PRO A 89 9.80 0.68 -27.34
CA PRO A 89 8.62 -0.18 -27.29
C PRO A 89 8.91 -1.69 -27.35
N ASN A 90 9.95 -2.08 -28.07
CA ASN A 90 10.37 -3.49 -28.23
C ASN A 90 11.05 -4.07 -26.98
N GLN A 91 11.43 -3.22 -26.01
CA GLN A 91 12.09 -3.62 -24.78
C GLN A 91 11.10 -3.79 -23.61
N LEU A 92 9.82 -3.47 -23.84
CA LEU A 92 8.77 -3.62 -22.84
C LEU A 92 8.31 -5.08 -22.75
N SER A 93 8.94 -5.87 -21.89
CA SER A 93 8.54 -7.26 -21.66
C SER A 93 7.20 -7.38 -20.91
N LEU A 94 6.77 -6.31 -20.24
CA LEU A 94 5.48 -6.20 -19.55
C LEU A 94 4.28 -6.49 -20.46
N LEU A 95 4.33 -6.08 -21.72
CA LEU A 95 3.23 -6.23 -22.66
C LEU A 95 3.16 -7.61 -23.32
N GLY A 96 4.21 -8.41 -23.19
CA GLY A 96 4.26 -9.77 -23.74
C GLY A 96 3.97 -10.89 -22.73
N ALA A 97 3.68 -10.54 -21.47
CA ALA A 97 3.50 -11.48 -20.36
C ALA A 97 2.05 -11.57 -19.84
N LEU A 98 1.11 -10.92 -20.55
CA LEU A 98 -0.33 -11.06 -20.36
C LEU A 98 -0.87 -12.03 -21.44
#